data_cc99d9f16cb06f32dcac0b70b96525b0
#
_entry.id   cc99d9f16cb06f32dcac0b70b96525b0
#
_cell.length_a   1.000
_cell.length_b   1.000
_cell.length_c   1.000
_cell.angle_alpha   90.00
_cell.angle_beta   90.00
_cell.angle_gamma   90.00
#
_symmetry.space_group_name_H-M   'P 1'
#
loop_
_entity.id
_entity.type
_entity.pdbx_description
1 polymer ?
#
loop_
_entity_poly.entity_id
_entity_poly.type
_entity_poly.pdbx_seq_one_letter_code
_entity_poly.pdbx_strand_id
1 'polypeptide(L)'
;MLQDRVGLPEDQIQSHVDGLLAAYAGASVVFSPVAGILADKTSTRQGPFLLGLTALLLATVLLLMGNNVSTLVVARLLQGCSAAFVQTIGLALCVETVGPENLGKTIGSIFSFISVGNLVAPLLGGVLYKKAGYAGVFGIGFAVLAIDFIMRLLVIEKKVARRYNFTAQEGSNESDASTSNEDEEAASNEQEPLLGTKSEDDYYTISKDQPAIVHKVPILPCLKXPRLIAALMVAFVQALLLGAFDATIPTIGQEYFGFDSLKAGTLFLPLGVFDFLLGPIFGWVVDKYGTKVAAVGGYTFLVPCLVLLRLPHAGGKDQIILYAALLGLCGVGLAAIGAPSIVEAGNIVQKYYDVNPEFFGEQGPFASLYAMSSVAFCSGLAVGPELAGELKQAIGYGNMNIVLAVICAVTAALSLFFIGGKPKMLWGGRS
;
A
#
# COMPACT_ATOMS: atom_id res chain seq x y z
N MET A 1 -17.23 18.57 14.88
CA MET A 1 -18.37 17.63 14.64
C MET A 1 -18.84 16.97 15.93
N LEU A 2 -17.98 16.24 16.64
CA LEU A 2 -18.34 15.56 17.89
C LEU A 2 -18.83 16.55 18.95
N GLN A 3 -18.19 17.69 19.08
CA GLN A 3 -18.59 18.75 19.99
C GLN A 3 -19.86 19.49 19.51
N ASP A 4 -19.84 19.96 18.25
CA ASP A 4 -20.87 20.89 17.72
C ASP A 4 -22.20 20.20 17.34
N ARG A 5 -22.18 18.93 16.92
CA ARG A 5 -23.37 18.24 16.40
C ARG A 5 -23.83 17.08 17.28
N VAL A 6 -22.87 16.33 17.86
CA VAL A 6 -23.20 15.22 18.75
C VAL A 6 -23.35 15.69 20.20
N GLY A 7 -22.71 16.83 20.55
CA GLY A 7 -22.80 17.43 21.87
C GLY A 7 -21.99 16.74 22.97
N LEU A 8 -20.88 16.08 22.55
CA LEU A 8 -20.01 15.38 23.52
C LEU A 8 -19.16 16.38 24.32
N PRO A 9 -18.95 16.11 25.63
CA PRO A 9 -18.03 16.89 26.46
C PRO A 9 -16.58 16.80 25.92
N GLU A 10 -15.78 17.85 26.10
CA GLU A 10 -14.41 17.95 25.58
C GLU A 10 -13.51 16.81 26.07
N ASP A 11 -13.68 16.36 27.29
CA ASP A 11 -12.89 15.27 27.89
C ASP A 11 -13.12 13.91 27.22
N GLN A 12 -14.25 13.71 26.53
CA GLN A 12 -14.60 12.45 25.86
C GLN A 12 -14.29 12.47 24.36
N ILE A 13 -14.02 13.64 23.76
CA ILE A 13 -13.84 13.79 22.30
C ILE A 13 -12.69 12.92 21.81
N GLN A 14 -11.53 12.96 22.50
CA GLN A 14 -10.34 12.22 22.07
C GLN A 14 -10.60 10.69 22.04
N SER A 15 -11.18 10.15 23.11
CA SER A 15 -11.51 8.73 23.20
C SER A 15 -12.46 8.29 22.08
N HIS A 16 -13.44 9.12 21.72
CA HIS A 16 -14.37 8.82 20.62
C HIS A 16 -13.69 8.92 19.25
N VAL A 17 -12.75 9.88 19.05
CA VAL A 17 -11.96 9.99 17.81
C VAL A 17 -11.12 8.72 17.65
N ASP A 18 -10.42 8.29 18.70
CA ASP A 18 -9.59 7.09 18.68
C ASP A 18 -10.43 5.84 18.38
N GLY A 19 -11.60 5.71 19.02
CA GLY A 19 -12.55 4.62 18.76
C GLY A 19 -13.06 4.61 17.32
N LEU A 20 -13.34 5.78 16.73
CA LEU A 20 -13.77 5.90 15.34
C LEU A 20 -12.66 5.53 14.35
N LEU A 21 -11.41 5.89 14.66
CA LEU A 21 -10.25 5.49 13.85
C LEU A 21 -9.99 3.98 13.96
N ALA A 22 -10.10 3.43 15.18
CA ALA A 22 -9.96 2.00 15.41
C ALA A 22 -11.05 1.20 14.68
N ALA A 23 -12.30 1.69 14.65
CA ALA A 23 -13.40 1.07 13.91
C ALA A 23 -13.10 1.02 12.39
N TYR A 24 -12.59 2.12 11.84
CA TYR A 24 -12.18 2.20 10.42
C TYR A 24 -11.05 1.20 10.12
N ALA A 25 -9.98 1.22 10.91
CA ALA A 25 -8.81 0.34 10.71
C ALA A 25 -9.18 -1.14 10.88
N GLY A 26 -9.95 -1.46 11.93
CA GLY A 26 -10.43 -2.81 12.19
C GLY A 26 -11.29 -3.36 11.07
N ALA A 27 -12.23 -2.55 10.56
CA ALA A 27 -13.05 -2.92 9.40
C ALA A 27 -12.18 -3.16 8.16
N SER A 28 -11.20 -2.27 7.90
CA SER A 28 -10.29 -2.44 6.76
C SER A 28 -9.53 -3.76 6.84
N VAL A 29 -8.98 -4.10 8.00
CA VAL A 29 -8.25 -5.37 8.22
C VAL A 29 -9.17 -6.58 7.99
N VAL A 30 -10.38 -6.56 8.56
CA VAL A 30 -11.34 -7.68 8.49
C VAL A 30 -11.85 -7.87 7.05
N PHE A 31 -12.17 -6.77 6.34
CA PHE A 31 -12.77 -6.85 5.01
C PHE A 31 -11.74 -7.00 3.87
N SER A 32 -10.44 -6.76 4.10
CA SER A 32 -9.41 -6.93 3.05
C SER A 32 -9.33 -8.37 2.52
N PRO A 33 -9.26 -9.42 3.36
CA PRO A 33 -9.29 -10.79 2.84
C PRO A 33 -10.59 -11.12 2.09
N VAL A 34 -11.73 -10.61 2.56
CA VAL A 34 -13.02 -10.79 1.89
C VAL A 34 -13.00 -10.16 0.50
N ALA A 35 -12.49 -8.92 0.40
CA ALA A 35 -12.35 -8.19 -0.86
C ALA A 35 -11.44 -8.94 -1.85
N GLY A 36 -10.31 -9.47 -1.37
CA GLY A 36 -9.37 -10.23 -2.18
C GLY A 36 -10.00 -11.50 -2.76
N ILE A 37 -10.61 -12.32 -1.89
CA ILE A 37 -11.26 -13.58 -2.30
C ILE A 37 -12.41 -13.29 -3.28
N LEU A 38 -13.22 -12.28 -3.01
CA LEU A 38 -14.35 -11.91 -3.87
C LEU A 38 -13.84 -11.44 -5.24
N ALA A 39 -12.80 -10.62 -5.26
CA ALA A 39 -12.23 -10.11 -6.50
C ALA A 39 -11.58 -11.22 -7.34
N ASP A 40 -10.85 -12.16 -6.72
CA ASP A 40 -10.23 -13.28 -7.44
C ASP A 40 -11.27 -14.25 -8.03
N LYS A 41 -12.46 -14.35 -7.42
CA LYS A 41 -13.56 -15.21 -7.90
C LYS A 41 -14.44 -14.56 -8.96
N THR A 42 -14.39 -13.23 -9.11
CA THR A 42 -15.23 -12.50 -10.08
C THR A 42 -14.52 -12.41 -11.44
N SER A 43 -15.27 -12.56 -12.52
CA SER A 43 -14.73 -12.50 -13.89
C SER A 43 -14.18 -11.11 -14.26
N THR A 44 -14.67 -10.05 -13.62
CA THR A 44 -14.19 -8.68 -13.82
C THR A 44 -13.93 -8.03 -12.45
N ARG A 45 -12.91 -7.18 -12.38
CA ARG A 45 -12.56 -6.42 -11.17
C ARG A 45 -13.50 -5.21 -10.96
N GLN A 46 -14.23 -4.80 -12.00
CA GLN A 46 -15.05 -3.59 -11.99
C GLN A 46 -16.18 -3.65 -10.95
N GLY A 47 -16.91 -4.78 -10.89
CA GLY A 47 -18.02 -4.96 -9.96
C GLY A 47 -17.64 -4.77 -8.50
N PRO A 48 -16.69 -5.59 -7.98
CA PRO A 48 -16.22 -5.43 -6.59
C PRO A 48 -15.62 -4.06 -6.29
N PHE A 49 -14.92 -3.41 -7.24
CA PHE A 49 -14.39 -2.07 -7.06
C PHE A 49 -15.52 -1.04 -6.89
N LEU A 50 -16.53 -1.09 -7.75
CA LEU A 50 -17.71 -0.20 -7.66
C LEU A 50 -18.50 -0.43 -6.36
N LEU A 51 -18.55 -1.67 -5.87
CA LEU A 51 -19.13 -1.98 -4.55
C LEU A 51 -18.40 -1.22 -3.44
N GLY A 52 -17.06 -1.21 -3.49
CA GLY A 52 -16.23 -0.43 -2.57
C GLY A 52 -16.53 1.07 -2.62
N LEU A 53 -16.60 1.64 -3.84
CA LEU A 53 -16.93 3.07 -4.02
C LEU A 53 -18.34 3.40 -3.52
N THR A 54 -19.30 2.49 -3.74
CA THR A 54 -20.67 2.67 -3.25
C THR A 54 -20.70 2.69 -1.72
N ALA A 55 -19.95 1.79 -1.08
CA ALA A 55 -19.82 1.78 0.38
C ALA A 55 -19.21 3.11 0.89
N LEU A 56 -18.21 3.67 0.17
CA LEU A 56 -17.62 4.97 0.51
C LEU A 56 -18.63 6.11 0.38
N LEU A 57 -19.42 6.09 -0.69
CA LEU A 57 -20.48 7.09 -0.91
C LEU A 57 -21.50 7.06 0.25
N LEU A 58 -22.00 5.87 0.60
CA LEU A 58 -22.95 5.69 1.70
C LEU A 58 -22.35 6.13 3.04
N ALA A 59 -21.09 5.78 3.30
CA ALA A 59 -20.36 6.19 4.50
C ALA A 59 -20.24 7.72 4.59
N THR A 60 -19.93 8.37 3.45
CA THR A 60 -19.80 9.84 3.39
C THR A 60 -21.14 10.53 3.65
N VAL A 61 -22.24 9.97 3.11
CA VAL A 61 -23.61 10.45 3.39
C VAL A 61 -23.94 10.29 4.88
N LEU A 62 -23.61 9.13 5.48
CA LEU A 62 -23.85 8.87 6.89
C LEU A 62 -23.03 9.83 7.79
N LEU A 63 -21.79 10.14 7.40
CA LEU A 63 -20.97 11.13 8.13
C LEU A 63 -21.57 12.53 8.02
N LEU A 64 -22.06 12.91 6.83
CA LEU A 64 -22.69 14.22 6.64
C LEU A 64 -23.97 14.35 7.48
N MET A 65 -24.79 13.31 7.54
CA MET A 65 -26.09 13.32 8.22
C MET A 65 -26.02 12.93 9.70
N GLY A 66 -24.89 12.31 10.14
CA GLY A 66 -24.76 11.74 11.47
C GLY A 66 -24.84 12.78 12.59
N ASN A 67 -25.74 12.55 13.54
CA ASN A 67 -25.95 13.37 14.73
C ASN A 67 -25.74 12.58 16.03
N ASN A 68 -25.30 11.33 15.94
CA ASN A 68 -25.00 10.51 17.13
C ASN A 68 -23.78 9.61 16.86
N VAL A 69 -23.14 9.14 17.94
CA VAL A 69 -21.91 8.34 17.88
C VAL A 69 -22.14 7.03 17.10
N SER A 70 -23.28 6.37 17.30
CA SER A 70 -23.58 5.09 16.64
C SER A 70 -23.57 5.22 15.10
N THR A 71 -24.17 6.30 14.58
CA THR A 71 -24.15 6.57 13.11
C THR A 71 -22.73 6.81 12.61
N LEU A 72 -21.91 7.52 13.41
CA LEU A 72 -20.50 7.78 13.05
C LEU A 72 -19.68 6.47 13.04
N VAL A 73 -19.93 5.57 14.01
CA VAL A 73 -19.27 4.25 14.06
C VAL A 73 -19.64 3.43 12.82
N VAL A 74 -20.94 3.36 12.47
CA VAL A 74 -21.39 2.64 11.25
C VAL A 74 -20.74 3.23 10.00
N ALA A 75 -20.68 4.56 9.90
CA ALA A 75 -20.03 5.24 8.79
C ALA A 75 -18.54 4.87 8.69
N ARG A 76 -17.83 4.83 9.83
CA ARG A 76 -16.41 4.44 9.87
C ARG A 76 -16.18 2.97 9.49
N LEU A 77 -17.08 2.08 9.92
CA LEU A 77 -17.02 0.67 9.52
C LEU A 77 -17.21 0.52 8.00
N LEU A 78 -18.17 1.26 7.41
CA LEU A 78 -18.39 1.29 5.96
C LEU A 78 -17.20 1.89 5.21
N GLN A 79 -16.57 2.95 5.75
CA GLN A 79 -15.34 3.52 5.17
C GLN A 79 -14.19 2.51 5.18
N GLY A 80 -14.02 1.77 6.29
CA GLY A 80 -12.99 0.73 6.39
C GLY A 80 -13.25 -0.41 5.40
N CYS A 81 -14.50 -0.83 5.26
CA CYS A 81 -14.91 -1.81 4.25
C CYS A 81 -14.57 -1.32 2.84
N SER A 82 -14.96 -0.08 2.51
CA SER A 82 -14.64 0.55 1.22
C SER A 82 -13.12 0.59 0.96
N ALA A 83 -12.35 1.03 1.95
CA ALA A 83 -10.88 1.12 1.84
C ALA A 83 -10.28 -0.25 1.51
N ALA A 84 -10.76 -1.32 2.16
CA ALA A 84 -10.34 -2.69 1.90
C ALA A 84 -10.58 -3.08 0.43
N PHE A 85 -11.77 -2.82 -0.10
CA PHE A 85 -12.12 -3.15 -1.48
C PHE A 85 -11.31 -2.32 -2.49
N VAL A 86 -11.28 -1.00 -2.33
CA VAL A 86 -10.65 -0.09 -3.29
C VAL A 86 -9.14 -0.30 -3.33
N GLN A 87 -8.48 -0.42 -2.17
CA GLN A 87 -7.03 -0.60 -2.09
C GLN A 87 -6.59 -1.96 -2.65
N THR A 88 -7.25 -3.03 -2.21
CA THR A 88 -6.94 -4.41 -2.63
C THR A 88 -7.12 -4.58 -4.14
N ILE A 89 -8.29 -4.18 -4.67
CA ILE A 89 -8.63 -4.37 -6.08
C ILE A 89 -7.88 -3.37 -6.96
N GLY A 90 -7.68 -2.15 -6.47
CA GLY A 90 -6.91 -1.12 -7.18
C GLY A 90 -5.48 -1.57 -7.44
N LEU A 91 -4.79 -2.11 -6.43
CA LEU A 91 -3.43 -2.65 -6.58
C LEU A 91 -3.42 -3.85 -7.55
N ALA A 92 -4.37 -4.77 -7.45
CA ALA A 92 -4.48 -5.91 -8.36
C ALA A 92 -4.65 -5.45 -9.81
N LEU A 93 -5.53 -4.47 -10.06
CA LEU A 93 -5.75 -3.87 -11.37
C LEU A 93 -4.49 -3.21 -11.92
N CYS A 94 -3.74 -2.49 -11.08
CA CYS A 94 -2.49 -1.84 -11.48
C CYS A 94 -1.48 -2.88 -11.98
N VAL A 95 -1.31 -3.98 -11.25
CA VAL A 95 -0.37 -5.04 -11.60
C VAL A 95 -0.79 -5.73 -12.92
N GLU A 96 -2.07 -6.07 -13.05
CA GLU A 96 -2.62 -6.72 -14.25
C GLU A 96 -2.49 -5.82 -15.50
N THR A 97 -2.55 -4.50 -15.32
CA THR A 97 -2.51 -3.54 -16.42
C THR A 97 -1.07 -3.22 -16.84
N VAL A 98 -0.21 -2.93 -15.88
CA VAL A 98 1.16 -2.44 -16.13
C VAL A 98 2.12 -3.59 -16.42
N GLY A 99 1.94 -4.72 -15.76
CA GLY A 99 2.85 -5.85 -15.84
C GLY A 99 4.06 -5.67 -14.92
N PRO A 100 4.92 -6.71 -14.83
CA PRO A 100 6.01 -6.74 -13.85
C PRO A 100 7.15 -5.75 -14.15
N GLU A 101 7.37 -5.36 -15.40
CA GLU A 101 8.54 -4.56 -15.83
C GLU A 101 8.54 -3.13 -15.28
N ASN A 102 7.36 -2.52 -15.11
CA ASN A 102 7.21 -1.13 -14.65
C ASN A 102 6.41 -1.04 -13.35
N LEU A 103 6.32 -2.15 -12.61
CA LEU A 103 5.49 -2.24 -11.41
C LEU A 103 6.02 -1.33 -10.30
N GLY A 104 7.34 -1.31 -10.08
CA GLY A 104 7.98 -0.49 -9.06
C GLY A 104 7.73 1.00 -9.28
N LYS A 105 7.95 1.46 -10.52
CA LYS A 105 7.71 2.86 -10.89
C LYS A 105 6.24 3.25 -10.68
N THR A 106 5.31 2.37 -11.06
CA THR A 106 3.86 2.62 -10.90
C THR A 106 3.49 2.69 -9.41
N ILE A 107 3.94 1.72 -8.60
CA ILE A 107 3.65 1.67 -7.16
C ILE A 107 4.29 2.88 -6.45
N GLY A 108 5.54 3.23 -6.79
CA GLY A 108 6.21 4.41 -6.27
C GLY A 108 5.42 5.69 -6.56
N SER A 109 4.90 5.82 -7.79
CA SER A 109 4.05 6.97 -8.18
C SER A 109 2.74 7.00 -7.39
N ILE A 110 2.09 5.84 -7.19
CA ILE A 110 0.85 5.75 -6.41
C ILE A 110 1.08 6.23 -4.97
N PHE A 111 2.14 5.74 -4.31
CA PHE A 111 2.46 6.19 -2.94
C PHE A 111 2.80 7.68 -2.88
N SER A 112 3.48 8.21 -3.91
CA SER A 112 3.76 9.65 -4.03
C SER A 112 2.45 10.46 -4.06
N PHE A 113 1.47 10.05 -4.85
CA PHE A 113 0.17 10.74 -4.91
C PHE A 113 -0.62 10.59 -3.60
N ILE A 114 -0.52 9.44 -2.92
CA ILE A 114 -1.11 9.22 -1.59
C ILE A 114 -0.50 10.23 -0.59
N SER A 115 0.82 10.42 -0.61
CA SER A 115 1.53 11.37 0.27
C SER A 115 1.05 12.81 0.03
N VAL A 116 0.86 13.21 -1.23
CA VAL A 116 0.28 14.52 -1.56
C VAL A 116 -1.14 14.64 -1.00
N GLY A 117 -1.95 13.61 -1.17
CA GLY A 117 -3.32 13.57 -0.64
C GLY A 117 -3.35 13.76 0.87
N ASN A 118 -2.51 13.02 1.59
CA ASN A 118 -2.40 13.09 3.05
C ASN A 118 -1.96 14.49 3.53
N LEU A 119 -1.12 15.17 2.75
CA LEU A 119 -0.65 16.53 3.05
C LEU A 119 -1.72 17.59 2.74
N VAL A 120 -2.33 17.50 1.57
CA VAL A 120 -3.25 18.55 1.05
C VAL A 120 -4.64 18.46 1.72
N ALA A 121 -5.11 17.25 2.03
CA ALA A 121 -6.47 17.03 2.54
C ALA A 121 -6.75 17.77 3.87
N PRO A 122 -5.89 17.71 4.91
CA PRO A 122 -6.13 18.47 6.13
C PRO A 122 -6.11 19.99 5.92
N LEU A 123 -5.19 20.47 5.06
CA LEU A 123 -5.08 21.91 4.73
C LEU A 123 -6.36 22.40 4.03
N LEU A 124 -6.79 21.70 2.99
CA LEU A 124 -8.03 22.01 2.28
C LEU A 124 -9.24 21.91 3.19
N GLY A 125 -9.31 20.86 3.99
CA GLY A 125 -10.39 20.64 4.94
C GLY A 125 -10.51 21.78 5.94
N GLY A 126 -9.39 22.24 6.49
CA GLY A 126 -9.34 23.36 7.42
C GLY A 126 -9.81 24.69 6.80
N VAL A 127 -9.31 25.00 5.60
CA VAL A 127 -9.69 26.23 4.86
C VAL A 127 -11.17 26.18 4.49
N LEU A 128 -11.66 25.05 3.99
CA LEU A 128 -13.05 24.88 3.58
C LEU A 128 -14.00 24.96 4.77
N TYR A 129 -13.61 24.36 5.89
CA TYR A 129 -14.41 24.40 7.11
C TYR A 129 -14.62 25.86 7.55
N LYS A 130 -13.56 26.68 7.49
CA LYS A 130 -13.63 28.12 7.83
C LYS A 130 -14.50 28.93 6.85
N LYS A 131 -14.43 28.63 5.54
CA LYS A 131 -15.09 29.44 4.49
C LYS A 131 -16.51 28.98 4.15
N ALA A 132 -16.73 27.66 4.12
CA ALA A 132 -17.98 27.06 3.63
C ALA A 132 -18.62 26.11 4.65
N GLY A 133 -18.04 26.05 5.85
CA GLY A 133 -18.58 25.24 6.93
C GLY A 133 -18.48 23.72 6.65
N TYR A 134 -19.23 22.98 7.43
CA TYR A 134 -19.29 21.52 7.41
C TYR A 134 -19.73 20.98 6.03
N ALA A 135 -20.78 21.58 5.45
CA ALA A 135 -21.32 21.18 4.13
C ALA A 135 -20.29 21.37 3.00
N GLY A 136 -19.47 22.43 3.07
CA GLY A 136 -18.44 22.68 2.06
C GLY A 136 -17.36 21.59 2.02
N VAL A 137 -16.93 21.10 3.18
CA VAL A 137 -15.95 20.00 3.28
C VAL A 137 -16.50 18.72 2.63
N PHE A 138 -17.74 18.35 2.95
CA PHE A 138 -18.38 17.17 2.36
C PHE A 138 -18.70 17.35 0.88
N GLY A 139 -19.02 18.59 0.45
CA GLY A 139 -19.24 18.92 -0.96
C GLY A 139 -18.06 18.56 -1.86
N ILE A 140 -16.83 18.91 -1.44
CA ILE A 140 -15.62 18.49 -2.15
C ILE A 140 -15.45 16.96 -2.09
N GLY A 141 -15.72 16.34 -0.95
CA GLY A 141 -15.68 14.88 -0.83
C GLY A 141 -16.58 14.19 -1.86
N PHE A 142 -17.81 14.67 -2.00
CA PHE A 142 -18.76 14.14 -3.00
C PHE A 142 -18.30 14.41 -4.44
N ALA A 143 -17.71 15.59 -4.71
CA ALA A 143 -17.20 15.93 -6.03
C ALA A 143 -16.06 14.98 -6.44
N VAL A 144 -15.10 14.72 -5.53
CA VAL A 144 -13.99 13.78 -5.77
C VAL A 144 -14.53 12.37 -5.99
N LEU A 145 -15.50 11.92 -5.18
CA LEU A 145 -16.13 10.61 -5.34
C LEU A 145 -16.84 10.49 -6.69
N ALA A 146 -17.55 11.53 -7.13
CA ALA A 146 -18.25 11.53 -8.43
C ALA A 146 -17.22 11.40 -9.57
N ILE A 147 -16.11 12.13 -9.50
CA ILE A 147 -15.01 12.02 -10.48
C ILE A 147 -14.45 10.59 -10.48
N ASP A 148 -14.19 10.01 -9.32
CA ASP A 148 -13.67 8.64 -9.20
C ASP A 148 -14.64 7.61 -9.79
N PHE A 149 -15.95 7.74 -9.53
CA PHE A 149 -16.99 6.89 -10.15
C PHE A 149 -16.97 7.00 -11.67
N ILE A 150 -16.95 8.24 -12.21
CA ILE A 150 -16.93 8.48 -13.66
C ILE A 150 -15.66 7.87 -14.27
N MET A 151 -14.51 8.13 -13.68
CA MET A 151 -13.23 7.59 -14.16
C MET A 151 -13.26 6.06 -14.15
N ARG A 152 -13.81 5.44 -13.10
CA ARG A 152 -13.87 3.97 -13.01
C ARG A 152 -14.82 3.37 -14.08
N LEU A 153 -15.93 4.03 -14.38
CA LEU A 153 -16.85 3.58 -15.43
C LEU A 153 -16.23 3.71 -16.84
N LEU A 154 -15.33 4.68 -17.02
CA LEU A 154 -14.62 4.89 -18.29
C LEU A 154 -13.45 3.91 -18.51
N VAL A 155 -12.91 3.31 -17.45
CA VAL A 155 -11.80 2.37 -17.57
C VAL A 155 -12.30 1.03 -18.13
N ILE A 156 -11.79 0.66 -19.29
CA ILE A 156 -12.04 -0.66 -19.91
C ILE A 156 -10.93 -1.61 -19.45
N GLU A 157 -11.30 -2.70 -18.80
CA GLU A 157 -10.35 -3.71 -18.37
C GLU A 157 -9.67 -4.39 -19.58
N LYS A 158 -8.37 -4.64 -19.48
CA LYS A 158 -7.54 -5.24 -20.54
C LYS A 158 -8.14 -6.54 -21.10
N LYS A 159 -8.76 -7.35 -20.23
CA LYS A 159 -9.44 -8.60 -20.58
C LYS A 159 -10.66 -8.35 -21.50
N VAL A 160 -11.45 -7.35 -21.16
CA VAL A 160 -12.62 -6.95 -21.96
C VAL A 160 -12.16 -6.38 -23.31
N ALA A 161 -11.12 -5.54 -23.31
CA ALA A 161 -10.53 -4.98 -24.53
C ALA A 161 -10.03 -6.08 -25.48
N ARG A 162 -9.36 -7.11 -24.96
CA ARG A 162 -8.88 -8.26 -25.78
C ARG A 162 -10.04 -8.99 -26.44
N ARG A 163 -11.16 -9.18 -25.73
CA ARG A 163 -12.35 -9.86 -26.25
C ARG A 163 -12.93 -9.10 -27.44
N TYR A 164 -12.97 -7.76 -27.39
CA TYR A 164 -13.43 -6.93 -28.51
C TYR A 164 -12.48 -7.01 -29.70
N ASN A 165 -11.16 -7.07 -29.48
CA ASN A 165 -10.17 -7.20 -30.57
C ASN A 165 -10.29 -8.57 -31.27
N PHE A 166 -10.52 -9.66 -30.54
CA PHE A 166 -10.75 -10.98 -31.13
C PHE A 166 -12.01 -10.98 -32.01
N THR A 167 -13.12 -10.41 -31.51
CA THR A 167 -14.36 -10.33 -32.28
C THR A 167 -14.21 -9.45 -33.53
N ALA A 168 -13.38 -8.39 -33.44
CA ALA A 168 -13.11 -7.52 -34.59
C ALA A 168 -12.25 -8.23 -35.65
N GLN A 169 -11.31 -9.10 -35.22
CA GLN A 169 -10.49 -9.90 -36.14
C GLN A 169 -11.28 -11.03 -36.79
N GLU A 170 -12.18 -11.69 -36.08
CA GLU A 170 -13.09 -12.70 -36.64
C GLU A 170 -14.00 -12.09 -37.71
N GLY A 171 -14.49 -10.86 -37.48
CA GLY A 171 -15.33 -10.15 -38.44
C GLY A 171 -14.58 -9.65 -39.69
N SER A 172 -13.24 -9.53 -39.63
CA SER A 172 -12.42 -9.12 -40.76
C SER A 172 -11.81 -10.31 -41.54
N ASN A 173 -11.75 -11.50 -40.94
CA ASN A 173 -11.15 -12.69 -41.58
C ASN A 173 -12.13 -13.52 -42.43
N GLU A 174 -13.42 -13.13 -42.49
CA GLU A 174 -14.37 -13.80 -43.41
C GLU A 174 -14.16 -13.43 -44.88
N SER A 175 -13.29 -12.48 -45.21
CA SER A 175 -13.09 -12.00 -46.58
C SER A 175 -11.78 -12.44 -47.26
N ASP A 176 -10.83 -13.05 -46.55
CA ASP A 176 -9.59 -13.51 -47.19
C ASP A 176 -9.12 -14.88 -46.64
N ALA A 177 -9.69 -15.93 -47.22
CA ALA A 177 -9.22 -17.28 -47.00
C ALA A 177 -8.35 -17.70 -48.17
N SER A 178 -7.03 -17.48 -48.11
CA SER A 178 -6.08 -18.26 -48.91
C SER A 178 -4.67 -18.18 -48.33
N THR A 179 -4.16 -19.32 -47.98
CA THR A 179 -2.80 -19.83 -48.03
C THR A 179 -1.74 -19.19 -47.15
N SER A 180 -1.28 -19.88 -46.14
CA SER A 180 0.04 -20.52 -46.10
C SER A 180 0.30 -21.18 -44.72
N ASN A 181 0.48 -22.48 -44.79
CA ASN A 181 1.03 -23.29 -43.70
C ASN A 181 2.56 -23.09 -43.74
N GLU A 182 3.13 -22.63 -42.65
CA GLU A 182 4.54 -22.82 -42.36
C GLU A 182 4.65 -23.48 -40.99
N ASP A 183 5.02 -24.75 -41.00
CA ASP A 183 5.32 -25.55 -39.82
C ASP A 183 6.62 -25.05 -39.18
N GLU A 184 6.57 -24.41 -38.04
CA GLU A 184 7.73 -24.22 -37.17
C GLU A 184 7.87 -25.44 -36.26
N GLU A 185 8.75 -26.37 -36.64
CA GLU A 185 9.21 -27.44 -35.75
C GLU A 185 9.99 -26.82 -34.58
N ALA A 186 9.43 -26.92 -33.40
CA ALA A 186 10.13 -26.63 -32.15
C ALA A 186 11.13 -27.74 -31.87
N ALA A 187 12.41 -27.48 -32.06
CA ALA A 187 13.48 -28.38 -31.64
C ALA A 187 13.59 -28.38 -30.12
N SER A 188 13.10 -29.44 -29.52
CA SER A 188 13.30 -29.70 -28.11
C SER A 188 14.75 -30.17 -27.86
N ASN A 189 15.59 -29.30 -27.35
CA ASN A 189 16.90 -29.70 -26.83
C ASN A 189 16.74 -30.30 -25.45
N GLU A 190 16.66 -31.62 -25.40
CA GLU A 190 16.79 -32.38 -24.17
C GLU A 190 18.27 -32.41 -23.75
N GLN A 191 18.63 -31.51 -22.84
CA GLN A 191 19.84 -31.67 -22.04
C GLN A 191 19.40 -31.78 -20.58
N GLU A 192 19.13 -32.98 -20.11
CA GLU A 192 19.00 -33.28 -18.71
C GLU A 192 20.35 -33.12 -18.00
N PRO A 193 20.43 -32.30 -16.93
CA PRO A 193 21.62 -32.31 -16.07
C PRO A 193 21.53 -33.53 -15.13
N LEU A 194 22.51 -34.38 -15.21
CA LEU A 194 22.66 -35.64 -14.46
C LEU A 194 23.07 -35.45 -12.97
N LEU A 195 22.68 -34.36 -12.33
CA LEU A 195 22.90 -34.16 -10.90
C LEU A 195 21.69 -33.41 -10.34
N GLY A 196 20.97 -34.07 -9.44
CA GLY A 196 19.72 -33.63 -8.87
C GLY A 196 19.81 -32.34 -8.07
N THR A 197 20.01 -31.24 -8.76
CA THR A 197 19.67 -29.91 -8.24
C THR A 197 18.18 -29.75 -8.50
N LYS A 198 17.38 -29.70 -7.45
CA LYS A 198 15.97 -29.33 -7.55
C LYS A 198 15.87 -28.08 -8.43
N SER A 199 15.17 -28.15 -9.52
CA SER A 199 14.92 -26.98 -10.36
C SER A 199 14.23 -25.89 -9.53
N GLU A 200 14.47 -24.66 -9.83
CA GLU A 200 13.82 -23.53 -9.12
C GLU A 200 12.30 -23.68 -9.15
N ASP A 201 11.76 -24.30 -10.18
CA ASP A 201 10.34 -24.56 -10.40
C ASP A 201 9.77 -25.60 -9.41
N ASP A 202 10.55 -26.62 -9.00
CA ASP A 202 10.13 -27.60 -7.98
C ASP A 202 9.74 -26.93 -6.65
N TYR A 203 10.41 -25.82 -6.32
CA TYR A 203 10.14 -25.06 -5.09
C TYR A 203 8.77 -24.38 -5.12
N TYR A 204 8.31 -23.98 -6.30
CA TYR A 204 7.03 -23.27 -6.47
C TYR A 204 5.86 -24.21 -6.81
N THR A 205 6.12 -25.51 -7.02
CA THR A 205 5.09 -26.50 -7.36
C THR A 205 4.18 -26.77 -6.16
N ILE A 206 2.87 -26.68 -6.38
CA ILE A 206 1.84 -26.96 -5.37
C ILE A 206 1.36 -28.41 -5.55
N SER A 207 1.46 -29.22 -4.49
CA SER A 207 0.94 -30.59 -4.50
C SER A 207 -0.56 -30.62 -4.79
N LYS A 208 -1.01 -31.60 -5.58
CA LYS A 208 -2.44 -31.76 -5.93
C LYS A 208 -3.32 -32.09 -4.71
N ASP A 209 -2.76 -32.76 -3.70
CA ASP A 209 -3.47 -33.12 -2.46
C ASP A 209 -3.41 -31.98 -1.44
N GLN A 210 -4.22 -30.95 -1.64
CA GLN A 210 -4.32 -29.82 -0.69
C GLN A 210 -5.63 -29.90 0.10
N PRO A 211 -5.62 -29.47 1.38
CA PRO A 211 -6.85 -29.36 2.19
C PRO A 211 -7.89 -28.44 1.51
N ALA A 212 -9.17 -28.73 1.74
CA ALA A 212 -10.30 -27.96 1.17
C ALA A 212 -10.22 -26.45 1.44
N ILE A 213 -9.57 -26.04 2.55
CA ILE A 213 -9.39 -24.63 2.90
C ILE A 213 -8.46 -23.90 1.90
N VAL A 214 -7.48 -24.62 1.33
CA VAL A 214 -6.53 -24.07 0.35
C VAL A 214 -7.24 -23.77 -0.98
N HIS A 215 -8.23 -24.59 -1.36
CA HIS A 215 -9.06 -24.30 -2.54
C HIS A 215 -9.97 -23.10 -2.35
N LYS A 216 -10.36 -22.79 -1.10
CA LYS A 216 -11.17 -21.59 -0.78
C LYS A 216 -10.31 -20.33 -0.73
N VAL A 217 -9.04 -20.45 -0.31
CA VAL A 217 -8.10 -19.34 -0.15
C VAL A 217 -6.78 -19.71 -0.84
N PRO A 218 -6.71 -19.56 -2.17
CA PRO A 218 -5.56 -20.06 -2.97
C PRO A 218 -4.21 -19.44 -2.64
N ILE A 219 -4.16 -18.31 -1.94
CA ILE A 219 -2.92 -17.64 -1.55
C ILE A 219 -2.16 -18.38 -0.41
N LEU A 220 -2.82 -19.28 0.32
CA LEU A 220 -2.23 -19.94 1.50
C LEU A 220 -0.93 -20.71 1.20
N PRO A 221 -0.82 -21.46 0.09
CA PRO A 221 0.45 -22.12 -0.26
C PRO A 221 1.61 -21.13 -0.45
N CYS A 222 1.34 -19.94 -0.99
CA CYS A 222 2.36 -18.91 -1.24
C CYS A 222 2.96 -18.37 0.07
N LEU A 223 2.22 -18.47 1.19
CA LEU A 223 2.71 -18.04 2.51
C LEU A 223 3.83 -18.93 3.07
N LYS A 224 4.10 -20.08 2.46
CA LYS A 224 5.25 -20.92 2.84
C LYS A 224 6.60 -20.27 2.50
N UNK A 225 6.78 -19.21 1.56
CA UNK A 225 7.67 -18.73 1.28
C UNK A 225 8.07 -17.88 2.14
N PRO A 226 9.11 -17.97 2.81
CA PRO A 226 9.57 -16.94 3.73
C PRO A 226 9.84 -15.59 3.07
N ARG A 227 10.12 -15.58 1.79
CA ARG A 227 10.25 -14.34 1.00
C ARG A 227 8.96 -13.51 1.01
N LEU A 228 7.81 -14.17 0.90
CA LEU A 228 6.50 -13.47 0.94
C LEU A 228 6.24 -12.90 2.34
N ILE A 229 6.55 -13.67 3.38
CA ILE A 229 6.40 -13.21 4.76
C ILE A 229 7.30 -11.98 5.00
N ALA A 230 8.54 -12.03 4.50
CA ALA A 230 9.47 -10.89 4.62
C ALA A 230 8.93 -9.65 3.88
N ALA A 231 8.34 -9.81 2.70
CA ALA A 231 7.72 -8.71 1.96
C ALA A 231 6.55 -8.09 2.75
N LEU A 232 5.70 -8.93 3.37
CA LEU A 232 4.60 -8.46 4.22
C LEU A 232 5.12 -7.76 5.48
N MET A 233 6.21 -8.24 6.08
CA MET A 233 6.87 -7.57 7.21
C MET A 233 7.43 -6.21 6.82
N VAL A 234 8.00 -6.08 5.62
CA VAL A 234 8.46 -4.78 5.08
C VAL A 234 7.29 -3.81 4.96
N ALA A 235 6.13 -4.27 4.45
CA ALA A 235 4.91 -3.44 4.37
C ALA A 235 4.42 -3.02 5.77
N PHE A 236 4.44 -3.94 6.73
CA PHE A 236 4.04 -3.67 8.12
C PHE A 236 4.94 -2.60 8.75
N VAL A 237 6.27 -2.74 8.64
CA VAL A 237 7.22 -1.80 9.25
C VAL A 237 7.16 -0.42 8.56
N GLN A 238 6.98 -0.39 7.23
CA GLN A 238 6.76 0.87 6.49
C GLN A 238 5.55 1.62 7.07
N ALA A 239 4.42 0.95 7.24
CA ALA A 239 3.19 1.54 7.77
C ALA A 239 3.34 1.92 9.26
N LEU A 240 4.06 1.12 10.03
CA LEU A 240 4.37 1.40 11.44
C LEU A 240 5.14 2.73 11.57
N LEU A 241 6.14 2.96 10.71
CA LEU A 241 6.88 4.22 10.68
C LEU A 241 6.00 5.41 10.31
N LEU A 242 5.13 5.24 9.30
CA LEU A 242 4.18 6.29 8.89
C LEU A 242 3.27 6.66 10.07
N GLY A 243 2.68 5.66 10.73
CA GLY A 243 1.82 5.88 11.89
C GLY A 243 2.56 6.52 13.07
N ALA A 244 3.81 6.10 13.31
CA ALA A 244 4.65 6.70 14.35
C ALA A 244 4.90 8.19 14.08
N PHE A 245 5.20 8.56 12.82
CA PHE A 245 5.38 9.97 12.42
C PHE A 245 4.06 10.75 12.55
N ASP A 246 2.93 10.18 12.13
CA ASP A 246 1.61 10.80 12.22
C ASP A 246 1.26 11.18 13.68
N ALA A 247 1.61 10.33 14.63
CA ALA A 247 1.35 10.56 16.06
C ALA A 247 2.34 11.55 16.70
N THR A 248 3.63 11.50 16.30
CA THR A 248 4.68 12.20 17.04
C THR A 248 5.02 13.57 16.49
N ILE A 249 4.93 13.80 15.16
CA ILE A 249 5.28 15.10 14.56
C ILE A 249 4.43 16.25 15.16
N PRO A 250 3.08 16.13 15.23
CA PRO A 250 2.30 17.23 15.80
C PRO A 250 2.57 17.47 17.28
N THR A 251 2.75 16.39 18.06
CA THR A 251 3.00 16.51 19.49
C THR A 251 4.35 17.16 19.79
N ILE A 252 5.40 16.82 19.01
CA ILE A 252 6.72 17.45 19.12
C ILE A 252 6.65 18.92 18.66
N GLY A 253 5.89 19.21 17.61
CA GLY A 253 5.66 20.58 17.15
C GLY A 253 5.07 21.46 18.27
N GLN A 254 4.13 20.92 19.02
CA GLN A 254 3.53 21.62 20.19
C GLN A 254 4.53 21.73 21.36
N GLU A 255 5.16 20.62 21.75
CA GLU A 255 6.02 20.54 22.95
C GLU A 255 7.32 21.36 22.81
N TYR A 256 8.00 21.23 21.65
CA TYR A 256 9.35 21.85 21.47
C TYR A 256 9.26 23.28 20.90
N PHE A 257 8.27 23.55 20.05
CA PHE A 257 8.22 24.81 19.30
C PHE A 257 6.99 25.68 19.61
N GLY A 258 6.07 25.19 20.44
CA GLY A 258 4.84 25.90 20.79
C GLY A 258 3.93 26.15 19.59
N PHE A 259 3.94 25.26 18.61
CA PHE A 259 3.14 25.38 17.39
C PHE A 259 1.67 25.08 17.66
N ASP A 260 0.79 25.86 17.08
CA ASP A 260 -0.63 25.53 17.00
C ASP A 260 -0.82 24.39 15.97
N SER A 261 -2.00 23.79 15.94
CA SER A 261 -2.30 22.62 15.06
C SER A 261 -1.96 22.88 13.59
N LEU A 262 -2.21 24.11 13.09
CA LEU A 262 -1.95 24.45 11.70
C LEU A 262 -0.43 24.49 11.41
N LYS A 263 0.33 25.11 12.29
CA LYS A 263 1.81 25.19 12.15
C LYS A 263 2.45 23.82 12.36
N ALA A 264 1.94 23.03 13.30
CA ALA A 264 2.41 21.64 13.50
C ALA A 264 2.21 20.80 12.23
N GLY A 265 1.10 21.01 11.52
CA GLY A 265 0.84 20.39 10.22
C GLY A 265 1.89 20.71 9.16
N THR A 266 2.51 21.90 9.21
CA THR A 266 3.56 22.26 8.22
C THR A 266 4.85 21.42 8.38
N LEU A 267 5.05 20.78 9.54
CA LEU A 267 6.20 19.89 9.76
C LEU A 267 6.13 18.60 8.94
N PHE A 268 4.94 18.23 8.44
CA PHE A 268 4.80 17.12 7.49
C PHE A 268 5.31 17.48 6.08
N LEU A 269 5.43 18.78 5.75
CA LEU A 269 5.86 19.22 4.41
C LEU A 269 7.22 18.65 4.01
N PRO A 270 8.28 18.77 4.83
CA PRO A 270 9.58 18.20 4.43
C PRO A 270 9.50 16.67 4.21
N LEU A 271 8.80 15.96 5.08
CA LEU A 271 8.63 14.51 4.95
C LEU A 271 7.90 14.15 3.65
N GLY A 272 6.74 14.75 3.40
CA GLY A 272 5.87 14.44 2.26
C GLY A 272 6.41 14.91 0.92
N VAL A 273 7.10 16.05 0.86
CA VAL A 273 7.68 16.59 -0.38
C VAL A 273 8.76 15.65 -0.92
N PHE A 274 9.67 15.17 -0.06
CA PHE A 274 10.70 14.22 -0.50
C PHE A 274 10.10 12.86 -0.88
N ASP A 275 9.11 12.39 -0.15
CA ASP A 275 8.39 11.15 -0.49
C ASP A 275 7.71 11.28 -1.87
N PHE A 276 7.04 12.41 -2.12
CA PHE A 276 6.37 12.69 -3.40
C PHE A 276 7.36 12.72 -4.57
N LEU A 277 8.44 13.48 -4.44
CA LEU A 277 9.39 13.70 -5.54
C LEU A 277 10.21 12.44 -5.84
N LEU A 278 10.56 11.67 -4.81
CA LEU A 278 11.49 10.55 -4.94
C LEU A 278 10.78 9.19 -5.10
N GLY A 279 9.48 9.09 -4.78
CA GLY A 279 8.73 7.84 -4.92
C GLY A 279 8.84 7.20 -6.31
N PRO A 280 8.54 7.94 -7.41
CA PRO A 280 8.69 7.37 -8.76
C PRO A 280 10.16 7.02 -9.10
N ILE A 281 11.13 7.78 -8.57
CA ILE A 281 12.57 7.54 -8.79
C ILE A 281 12.98 6.22 -8.11
N PHE A 282 12.62 6.05 -6.84
CA PHE A 282 12.91 4.80 -6.12
C PHE A 282 12.11 3.62 -6.68
N GLY A 283 10.88 3.86 -7.17
CA GLY A 283 10.13 2.86 -7.91
C GLY A 283 10.87 2.38 -9.15
N TRP A 284 11.45 3.30 -9.94
CA TRP A 284 12.32 2.96 -11.07
C TRP A 284 13.59 2.21 -10.63
N VAL A 285 14.17 2.58 -9.47
CA VAL A 285 15.32 1.85 -8.89
C VAL A 285 14.92 0.40 -8.58
N VAL A 286 13.72 0.18 -8.06
CA VAL A 286 13.18 -1.17 -7.78
C VAL A 286 13.07 -1.98 -9.09
N ASP A 287 12.52 -1.38 -10.15
CA ASP A 287 12.38 -2.05 -11.46
C ASP A 287 13.73 -2.39 -12.07
N LYS A 288 14.71 -1.47 -11.96
CA LYS A 288 16.02 -1.61 -12.63
C LYS A 288 17.00 -2.48 -11.84
N TYR A 289 17.07 -2.30 -10.51
CA TYR A 289 18.10 -2.94 -9.67
C TYR A 289 17.53 -4.02 -8.73
N GLY A 290 16.21 -4.11 -8.66
CA GLY A 290 15.50 -5.11 -7.86
C GLY A 290 15.06 -4.60 -6.49
N THR A 291 14.10 -5.31 -5.94
CA THR A 291 13.44 -5.00 -4.66
C THR A 291 14.39 -5.00 -3.47
N LYS A 292 15.39 -5.93 -3.49
CA LYS A 292 16.38 -6.09 -2.42
C LYS A 292 17.21 -4.82 -2.19
N VAL A 293 17.72 -4.21 -3.28
CA VAL A 293 18.57 -3.03 -3.21
C VAL A 293 17.81 -1.86 -2.57
N ALA A 294 16.58 -1.64 -3.00
CA ALA A 294 15.75 -0.55 -2.49
C ALA A 294 15.33 -0.79 -1.03
N ALA A 295 14.89 -2.01 -0.67
CA ALA A 295 14.47 -2.33 0.69
C ALA A 295 15.64 -2.21 1.68
N VAL A 296 16.76 -2.91 1.40
CA VAL A 296 17.95 -2.89 2.28
C VAL A 296 18.50 -1.46 2.36
N GLY A 297 18.66 -0.79 1.22
CA GLY A 297 19.21 0.58 1.17
C GLY A 297 18.33 1.57 1.93
N GLY A 298 17.01 1.52 1.70
CA GLY A 298 16.04 2.42 2.34
C GLY A 298 16.00 2.24 3.86
N TYR A 299 15.85 1.00 4.33
CA TYR A 299 15.83 0.73 5.78
C TYR A 299 17.18 1.04 6.44
N THR A 300 18.32 0.72 5.81
CA THR A 300 19.66 1.06 6.33
C THR A 300 19.84 2.59 6.40
N PHE A 301 19.36 3.32 5.40
CA PHE A 301 19.40 4.79 5.37
C PHE A 301 18.54 5.40 6.49
N LEU A 302 17.37 4.81 6.79
CA LEU A 302 16.47 5.29 7.84
C LEU A 302 17.10 5.15 9.24
N VAL A 303 17.98 4.18 9.48
CA VAL A 303 18.60 3.97 10.80
C VAL A 303 19.31 5.24 11.31
N PRO A 304 20.31 5.80 10.60
CA PRO A 304 20.94 7.03 11.08
C PRO A 304 19.98 8.22 11.10
N CYS A 305 19.03 8.31 10.17
CA CYS A 305 18.06 9.40 10.15
C CYS A 305 17.21 9.42 11.43
N LEU A 306 16.71 8.26 11.85
CA LEU A 306 15.92 8.12 13.09
C LEU A 306 16.77 8.39 14.34
N VAL A 307 18.02 7.93 14.37
CA VAL A 307 18.94 8.22 15.48
C VAL A 307 19.19 9.73 15.59
N LEU A 308 19.37 10.41 14.46
CA LEU A 308 19.59 11.87 14.41
C LEU A 308 18.36 12.67 14.87
N LEU A 309 17.14 12.13 14.78
CA LEU A 309 15.93 12.75 15.33
C LEU A 309 15.98 12.92 16.86
N ARG A 310 17.00 12.39 17.53
CA ARG A 310 17.30 12.65 18.95
C ARG A 310 17.90 14.05 19.20
N LEU A 311 18.52 14.67 18.18
CA LEU A 311 19.23 15.93 18.31
C LEU A 311 18.33 17.16 18.57
N PRO A 312 17.18 17.33 17.86
CA PRO A 312 16.32 18.48 18.09
C PRO A 312 15.79 18.52 19.54
N HIS A 313 15.75 19.74 20.09
CA HIS A 313 15.24 20.00 21.43
C HIS A 313 14.42 21.30 21.42
N ALA A 314 13.74 21.60 22.49
CA ALA A 314 12.97 22.83 22.62
C ALA A 314 13.88 24.04 22.37
N GLY A 315 13.51 24.89 21.40
CA GLY A 315 14.35 26.03 21.02
C GLY A 315 13.80 26.88 19.89
N GLY A 316 14.64 27.76 19.39
CA GLY A 316 14.30 28.73 18.35
C GLY A 316 14.30 28.18 16.92
N LYS A 317 14.40 29.11 15.95
CA LYS A 317 14.33 28.80 14.52
C LYS A 317 15.35 27.73 14.06
N ASP A 318 16.54 27.72 14.66
CA ASP A 318 17.59 26.77 14.29
C ASP A 318 17.15 25.31 14.58
N GLN A 319 16.46 25.09 15.70
CA GLN A 319 15.93 23.76 16.06
C GLN A 319 14.80 23.34 15.15
N ILE A 320 13.94 24.27 14.73
CA ILE A 320 12.86 24.01 13.77
C ILE A 320 13.46 23.58 12.41
N ILE A 321 14.48 24.31 11.94
CA ILE A 321 15.17 24.00 10.66
C ILE A 321 15.85 22.62 10.75
N LEU A 322 16.54 22.36 11.84
CA LEU A 322 17.19 21.06 12.08
C LEU A 322 16.16 19.92 12.06
N TYR A 323 15.05 20.09 12.79
CA TYR A 323 13.97 19.08 12.85
C TYR A 323 13.37 18.85 11.46
N ALA A 324 13.04 19.92 10.74
CA ALA A 324 12.49 19.86 9.37
C ALA A 324 13.45 19.16 8.39
N ALA A 325 14.76 19.45 8.48
CA ALA A 325 15.77 18.84 7.63
C ALA A 325 15.87 17.32 7.90
N LEU A 326 15.84 16.91 9.18
CA LEU A 326 15.87 15.51 9.56
C LEU A 326 14.59 14.77 9.12
N LEU A 327 13.42 15.41 9.22
CA LEU A 327 12.17 14.86 8.68
C LEU A 327 12.25 14.70 7.15
N GLY A 328 12.88 15.66 6.46
CA GLY A 328 13.11 15.53 5.01
C GLY A 328 13.97 14.31 4.66
N LEU A 329 15.04 14.07 5.43
CA LEU A 329 15.86 12.86 5.26
C LEU A 329 15.04 11.58 5.53
N CYS A 330 14.18 11.59 6.55
CA CYS A 330 13.27 10.45 6.79
C CYS A 330 12.32 10.26 5.59
N GLY A 331 11.84 11.35 4.96
CA GLY A 331 11.01 11.31 3.75
C GLY A 331 11.72 10.62 2.58
N VAL A 332 13.03 10.89 2.39
CA VAL A 332 13.85 10.18 1.39
C VAL A 332 13.85 8.68 1.66
N GLY A 333 14.05 8.29 2.92
CA GLY A 333 14.04 6.87 3.33
C GLY A 333 12.68 6.21 3.11
N LEU A 334 11.59 6.89 3.47
CA LEU A 334 10.22 6.38 3.26
C LEU A 334 9.92 6.17 1.77
N ALA A 335 10.33 7.11 0.91
CA ALA A 335 10.20 6.96 -0.55
C ALA A 335 10.91 5.70 -1.06
N ALA A 336 12.09 5.39 -0.52
CA ALA A 336 12.88 4.23 -0.93
C ALA A 336 12.21 2.90 -0.56
N ILE A 337 11.50 2.85 0.59
CA ILE A 337 10.85 1.62 1.06
C ILE A 337 9.40 1.48 0.59
N GLY A 338 8.85 2.46 -0.15
CA GLY A 338 7.45 2.50 -0.55
C GLY A 338 7.02 1.38 -1.50
N ALA A 339 7.84 1.07 -2.50
CA ALA A 339 7.48 0.10 -3.53
C ALA A 339 7.97 -1.35 -3.29
N PRO A 340 9.11 -1.61 -2.62
CA PRO A 340 9.71 -2.95 -2.63
C PRO A 340 8.82 -4.07 -2.09
N SER A 341 8.01 -3.83 -1.07
CA SER A 341 7.14 -4.86 -0.46
C SER A 341 6.10 -5.38 -1.45
N ILE A 342 5.41 -4.47 -2.13
CA ILE A 342 4.33 -4.79 -3.08
C ILE A 342 4.91 -5.47 -4.33
N VAL A 343 6.03 -4.96 -4.85
CA VAL A 343 6.69 -5.51 -6.04
C VAL A 343 7.23 -6.92 -5.75
N GLU A 344 7.89 -7.11 -4.60
CA GLU A 344 8.43 -8.43 -4.22
C GLU A 344 7.31 -9.45 -4.05
N ALA A 345 6.25 -9.07 -3.35
CA ALA A 345 5.09 -9.94 -3.14
C ALA A 345 4.45 -10.32 -4.48
N GLY A 346 4.29 -9.36 -5.38
CA GLY A 346 3.78 -9.58 -6.75
C GLY A 346 4.64 -10.57 -7.53
N ASN A 347 5.97 -10.37 -7.52
CA ASN A 347 6.93 -11.25 -8.22
C ASN A 347 6.88 -12.70 -7.72
N ILE A 348 6.73 -12.88 -6.41
CA ILE A 348 6.65 -14.23 -5.80
C ILE A 348 5.37 -14.94 -6.25
N VAL A 349 4.25 -14.26 -6.17
CA VAL A 349 2.95 -14.83 -6.52
C VAL A 349 2.85 -15.07 -8.03
N GLN A 350 3.48 -14.19 -8.84
CA GLN A 350 3.59 -14.42 -10.30
C GLN A 350 4.31 -15.74 -10.60
N LYS A 351 5.43 -16.02 -9.94
CA LYS A 351 6.16 -17.30 -10.11
C LYS A 351 5.30 -18.51 -9.71
N TYR A 352 4.57 -18.43 -8.60
CA TYR A 352 3.63 -19.49 -8.22
C TYR A 352 2.54 -19.69 -9.27
N TYR A 353 2.02 -18.59 -9.83
CA TYR A 353 0.98 -18.60 -10.86
C TYR A 353 1.50 -19.25 -12.16
N ASP A 354 2.71 -18.88 -12.59
CA ASP A 354 3.33 -19.39 -13.82
C ASP A 354 3.55 -20.92 -13.76
N VAL A 355 3.92 -21.44 -12.57
CA VAL A 355 4.16 -22.88 -12.36
C VAL A 355 2.84 -23.65 -12.18
N ASN A 356 1.79 -23.04 -11.64
CA ASN A 356 0.53 -23.73 -11.28
C ASN A 356 -0.71 -23.03 -11.86
N PRO A 357 -0.81 -22.79 -13.18
CA PRO A 357 -1.94 -22.04 -13.73
C PRO A 357 -3.29 -22.74 -13.52
N GLU A 358 -3.32 -24.08 -13.56
CA GLU A 358 -4.54 -24.87 -13.35
C GLU A 358 -5.10 -24.71 -11.93
N PHE A 359 -4.23 -24.55 -10.92
CA PHE A 359 -4.63 -24.40 -9.53
C PHE A 359 -5.27 -23.05 -9.25
N PHE A 360 -4.71 -21.97 -9.83
CA PHE A 360 -5.15 -20.59 -9.56
C PHE A 360 -6.25 -20.09 -10.49
N GLY A 361 -6.46 -20.76 -11.64
CA GLY A 361 -7.42 -20.32 -12.65
C GLY A 361 -6.93 -19.09 -13.43
N GLU A 362 -7.78 -18.54 -14.30
CA GLU A 362 -7.41 -17.50 -15.27
C GLU A 362 -6.92 -16.17 -14.67
N GLN A 363 -7.31 -15.84 -13.46
CA GLN A 363 -7.00 -14.51 -12.88
C GLN A 363 -5.85 -14.52 -11.88
N GLY A 364 -5.45 -15.71 -11.43
CA GLY A 364 -4.43 -15.82 -10.38
C GLY A 364 -4.92 -15.27 -9.02
N PRO A 365 -4.14 -15.43 -7.96
CA PRO A 365 -4.53 -15.01 -6.61
C PRO A 365 -4.02 -13.59 -6.25
N PHE A 366 -3.97 -12.68 -7.23
CA PHE A 366 -3.35 -11.34 -7.04
C PHE A 366 -4.17 -10.45 -6.09
N ALA A 367 -5.50 -10.47 -6.18
CA ALA A 367 -6.31 -9.67 -5.27
C ALA A 367 -6.19 -10.19 -3.83
N SER A 368 -6.18 -11.52 -3.65
CA SER A 368 -5.93 -12.14 -2.32
C SER A 368 -4.55 -11.76 -1.78
N LEU A 369 -3.52 -11.69 -2.63
CA LEU A 369 -2.18 -11.22 -2.25
C LEU A 369 -2.22 -9.78 -1.72
N TYR A 370 -2.83 -8.87 -2.50
CA TYR A 370 -2.85 -7.45 -2.11
C TYR A 370 -3.79 -7.20 -0.92
N ALA A 371 -4.79 -8.07 -0.72
CA ALA A 371 -5.57 -8.10 0.52
C ALA A 371 -4.68 -8.38 1.74
N MET A 372 -3.77 -9.35 1.63
CA MET A 372 -2.82 -9.65 2.71
C MET A 372 -1.81 -8.53 2.93
N SER A 373 -1.33 -7.92 1.85
CA SER A 373 -0.46 -6.74 1.92
C SER A 373 -1.18 -5.58 2.61
N SER A 374 -2.47 -5.38 2.30
CA SER A 374 -3.32 -4.36 2.94
C SER A 374 -3.50 -4.66 4.43
N VAL A 375 -3.74 -5.92 4.82
CA VAL A 375 -3.83 -6.32 6.24
C VAL A 375 -2.52 -5.99 6.97
N ALA A 376 -1.38 -6.37 6.40
CA ALA A 376 -0.07 -6.10 6.99
C ALA A 376 0.16 -4.59 7.15
N PHE A 377 -0.13 -3.82 6.11
CA PHE A 377 0.02 -2.35 6.09
C PHE A 377 -0.91 -1.69 7.11
N CYS A 378 -2.20 -2.00 7.11
CA CYS A 378 -3.18 -1.41 8.05
C CYS A 378 -2.87 -1.79 9.51
N SER A 379 -2.36 -3.01 9.75
CA SER A 379 -1.91 -3.43 11.09
C SER A 379 -0.71 -2.61 11.55
N GLY A 380 0.26 -2.35 10.66
CA GLY A 380 1.40 -1.48 10.94
C GLY A 380 0.96 -0.06 11.26
N LEU A 381 0.03 0.48 10.46
CA LEU A 381 -0.50 1.83 10.64
C LEU A 381 -1.28 1.98 11.97
N ALA A 382 -1.91 0.91 12.43
CA ALA A 382 -2.61 0.90 13.73
C ALA A 382 -1.61 0.79 14.90
N VAL A 383 -0.62 -0.07 14.79
CA VAL A 383 0.37 -0.32 15.86
C VAL A 383 1.35 0.86 16.02
N GLY A 384 1.70 1.54 14.91
CA GLY A 384 2.71 2.61 14.89
C GLY A 384 2.44 3.73 15.88
N PRO A 385 1.27 4.38 15.85
CA PRO A 385 0.95 5.47 16.77
C PRO A 385 0.95 5.04 18.24
N GLU A 386 0.36 3.87 18.54
CA GLU A 386 0.32 3.32 19.91
C GLU A 386 1.72 3.07 20.45
N LEU A 387 2.53 2.34 19.67
CA LEU A 387 3.93 2.04 20.03
C LEU A 387 4.73 3.33 20.24
N ALA A 388 4.63 4.28 19.31
CA ALA A 388 5.38 5.54 19.38
C ALA A 388 4.89 6.40 20.57
N GLY A 389 3.59 6.46 20.79
CA GLY A 389 3.00 7.21 21.91
C GLY A 389 3.45 6.67 23.26
N GLU A 390 3.33 5.36 23.47
CA GLU A 390 3.76 4.70 24.72
C GLU A 390 5.28 4.83 24.95
N LEU A 391 6.08 4.59 23.92
CA LEU A 391 7.54 4.72 24.02
C LEU A 391 7.94 6.17 24.30
N LYS A 392 7.30 7.14 23.64
CA LYS A 392 7.54 8.57 23.89
C LYS A 392 7.27 8.93 25.35
N GLN A 393 6.17 8.45 25.93
CA GLN A 393 5.80 8.70 27.34
C GLN A 393 6.77 8.00 28.31
N ALA A 394 7.15 6.75 28.02
CA ALA A 394 7.95 5.93 28.93
C ALA A 394 9.45 6.31 28.92
N ILE A 395 10.03 6.55 27.75
CA ILE A 395 11.48 6.71 27.57
C ILE A 395 11.89 8.00 26.84
N GLY A 396 10.92 8.83 26.45
CA GLY A 396 11.15 10.09 25.76
C GLY A 396 11.32 9.95 24.26
N TYR A 397 11.13 11.06 23.53
CA TYR A 397 11.13 11.10 22.06
C TYR A 397 12.43 10.58 21.42
N GLY A 398 13.58 10.99 21.95
CA GLY A 398 14.87 10.58 21.41
C GLY A 398 15.10 9.07 21.50
N ASN A 399 14.77 8.46 22.64
CA ASN A 399 14.95 7.00 22.84
C ASN A 399 13.89 6.19 22.07
N MET A 400 12.68 6.71 21.94
CA MET A 400 11.63 6.14 21.06
C MET A 400 12.17 6.00 19.63
N ASN A 401 12.80 7.06 19.08
CA ASN A 401 13.37 7.02 17.73
C ASN A 401 14.53 6.01 17.60
N ILE A 402 15.28 5.76 18.67
CA ILE A 402 16.31 4.68 18.70
C ILE A 402 15.61 3.31 18.56
N VAL A 403 14.50 3.09 19.26
CA VAL A 403 13.74 1.83 19.13
C VAL A 403 13.27 1.64 17.68
N LEU A 404 12.73 2.70 17.06
CA LEU A 404 12.31 2.66 15.65
C LEU A 404 13.52 2.39 14.72
N ALA A 405 14.68 2.97 15.02
CA ALA A 405 15.93 2.71 14.28
C ALA A 405 16.36 1.24 14.38
N VAL A 406 16.22 0.63 15.57
CA VAL A 406 16.50 -0.81 15.77
C VAL A 406 15.52 -1.66 14.94
N ILE A 407 14.24 -1.31 14.93
CA ILE A 407 13.22 -2.01 14.08
C ILE A 407 13.64 -1.91 12.60
N CYS A 408 14.07 -0.74 12.13
CA CYS A 408 14.56 -0.54 10.76
C CYS A 408 15.82 -1.39 10.50
N ALA A 409 16.77 -1.45 11.42
CA ALA A 409 18.00 -2.24 11.29
C ALA A 409 17.68 -3.74 11.17
N VAL A 410 16.79 -4.24 12.02
CA VAL A 410 16.32 -5.64 11.97
C VAL A 410 15.61 -5.91 10.63
N THR A 411 14.76 -4.98 10.17
CA THR A 411 14.05 -5.11 8.89
C THR A 411 15.01 -5.10 7.71
N ALA A 412 16.05 -4.25 7.75
CA ALA A 412 17.13 -4.23 6.74
C ALA A 412 17.85 -5.59 6.70
N ALA A 413 18.19 -6.14 7.86
CA ALA A 413 18.84 -7.46 7.95
C ALA A 413 17.93 -8.57 7.41
N LEU A 414 16.66 -8.60 7.80
CA LEU A 414 15.68 -9.57 7.26
C LEU A 414 15.54 -9.43 5.75
N SER A 415 15.49 -8.18 5.25
CA SER A 415 15.40 -7.91 3.80
C SER A 415 16.64 -8.41 3.06
N LEU A 416 17.82 -8.27 3.67
CA LEU A 416 19.07 -8.75 3.08
C LEU A 416 19.07 -10.28 2.88
N PHE A 417 18.50 -11.04 3.84
CA PHE A 417 18.49 -12.50 3.78
C PHE A 417 17.32 -13.08 2.96
N PHE A 418 16.15 -12.45 3.03
CA PHE A 418 14.91 -13.07 2.52
C PHE A 418 14.32 -12.37 1.29
N ILE A 419 14.64 -11.10 0.98
CA ILE A 419 14.05 -10.36 -0.15
C ILE A 419 14.95 -10.48 -1.38
N GLY A 420 14.30 -10.59 -2.55
CA GLY A 420 14.92 -10.52 -3.85
C GLY A 420 15.78 -11.72 -4.24
N GLY A 421 16.03 -11.83 -5.52
CA GLY A 421 17.09 -12.67 -6.07
C GLY A 421 18.43 -11.94 -6.04
N LYS A 422 19.40 -12.42 -6.79
CA LYS A 422 20.70 -11.74 -6.98
C LYS A 422 20.45 -10.36 -7.60
N PRO A 423 21.05 -9.29 -7.07
CA PRO A 423 20.90 -7.96 -7.65
C PRO A 423 21.32 -7.97 -9.14
N LYS A 424 20.49 -7.41 -10.00
CA LYS A 424 20.78 -7.32 -11.45
C LYS A 424 22.14 -6.67 -11.76
N MET A 425 22.60 -5.81 -10.84
CA MET A 425 23.86 -5.09 -10.96
C MET A 425 25.10 -5.96 -10.79
N LEU A 426 24.99 -7.09 -10.06
CA LEU A 426 26.13 -7.98 -9.80
C LEU A 426 26.29 -9.09 -10.84
N TRP A 427 25.33 -9.20 -11.75
CA TRP A 427 25.36 -10.22 -12.82
C TRP A 427 25.26 -9.60 -14.22
N GLY A 428 25.81 -8.41 -14.42
CA GLY A 428 25.93 -7.80 -15.74
C GLY A 428 27.09 -8.39 -16.51
N GLY A 429 27.02 -9.67 -16.75
CA GLY A 429 28.00 -10.37 -17.55
C GLY A 429 27.32 -11.15 -18.68
N ARG A 430 27.29 -10.53 -19.86
CA ARG A 430 27.18 -11.17 -21.17
C ARG A 430 25.94 -12.05 -21.41
N SER A 431 24.96 -11.49 -22.08
CA SER A 431 24.12 -12.25 -23.03
C SER A 431 24.96 -12.81 -24.18
#